data_90446d042ff20b680b0f0fed06894af6
#
_entry.id   90446d042ff20b680b0f0fed06894af6
#
_cell.length_a   1.000
_cell.length_b   1.000
_cell.length_c   1.000
_cell.angle_alpha   90.00
_cell.angle_beta   90.00
_cell.angle_gamma   90.00
#
_symmetry.space_group_name_H-M   'P 1'
#
loop_
_entity.id
_entity.type
_entity.pdbx_description
1 polymer ?
#
loop_
_entity_poly.entity_id
_entity_poly.type
_entity_poly.pdbx_seq_one_letter_code
_entity_poly.pdbx_strand_id
1 'polypeptide(L)'
;MDAPRDGLYDAEWGGMQPVGFYVGGERREPAPQVALKQGINEIVLHYDSFGTARFALRDGAADIAPETLAEAPLRMKFRGDRALLPFDSRKTADTRARFTFTAAPGLEALEFTAFGRKPEVRADGRKCRVAEVARRSDGAVTYSAVLPRRAELPAEVSLTLTEERGYAGGAAIDGPVKLVCGVGRYTVGDWCRNDALRTYSGAAWYGRDFTLTKKPAGRVTLDLGEVVSTARVLVNGREAGLRLTPPWRFDVTGLLQEGANRIEIRVCNTTANIFLSSPTVYRGGTKAGILGPVRIEIAE
;
A
#
# COMPACT_ATOMS: atom_id res chain seq x y z
N MET A 1 3.35 23.91 9.22
CA MET A 1 4.07 22.92 10.04
C MET A 1 3.85 23.23 11.50
N ASP A 2 3.53 22.25 12.32
CA ASP A 2 3.40 22.44 13.76
C ASP A 2 4.74 22.10 14.44
N ALA A 3 5.41 23.13 14.98
CA ALA A 3 6.70 23.00 15.64
C ALA A 3 6.49 22.78 17.15
N PRO A 4 7.08 21.75 17.76
CA PRO A 4 6.89 21.45 19.19
C PRO A 4 7.48 22.54 20.10
N ARG A 5 8.44 23.31 19.63
CA ARG A 5 9.12 24.38 20.37
C ARG A 5 9.70 25.41 19.42
N ASP A 6 10.10 26.57 19.96
CA ASP A 6 10.95 27.51 19.25
C ASP A 6 12.32 26.88 18.99
N GLY A 7 12.86 27.01 17.78
CA GLY A 7 14.19 26.49 17.51
C GLY A 7 14.56 26.44 16.04
N LEU A 8 15.76 25.87 15.79
CA LEU A 8 16.25 25.57 14.45
C LEU A 8 15.88 24.13 14.09
N TYR A 9 15.35 23.97 12.91
CA TYR A 9 14.93 22.67 12.35
C TYR A 9 15.77 22.37 11.14
N ASP A 10 16.30 21.15 11.06
CA ASP A 10 17.08 20.71 9.91
C ASP A 10 16.20 20.62 8.67
N ALA A 11 16.62 21.26 7.58
CA ALA A 11 15.90 21.30 6.32
C ALA A 11 16.58 20.42 5.28
N GLU A 12 15.85 19.45 4.76
CA GLU A 12 16.27 18.63 3.64
C GLU A 12 15.67 19.16 2.34
N TRP A 13 16.53 19.52 1.42
CA TRP A 13 16.18 19.99 0.09
C TRP A 13 16.59 18.95 -0.95
N GLY A 14 15.70 18.57 -1.85
CA GLY A 14 16.03 17.63 -2.92
C GLY A 14 15.30 17.94 -4.22
N GLY A 15 15.92 17.65 -5.34
CA GLY A 15 15.39 17.95 -6.66
C GLY A 15 15.40 19.44 -6.98
N MET A 16 14.30 19.96 -7.55
CA MET A 16 14.18 21.37 -7.87
C MET A 16 14.22 22.25 -6.62
N GLN A 17 14.97 23.35 -6.71
CA GLN A 17 14.98 24.37 -5.67
C GLN A 17 13.81 25.34 -5.88
N PRO A 18 13.15 25.80 -4.82
CA PRO A 18 12.11 26.82 -4.95
C PRO A 18 12.74 28.18 -5.35
N VAL A 19 12.06 28.92 -6.20
CA VAL A 19 12.40 30.30 -6.53
C VAL A 19 11.94 31.27 -5.46
N GLY A 20 11.06 30.84 -4.56
CA GLY A 20 10.63 31.58 -3.37
C GLY A 20 10.39 30.63 -2.22
N PHE A 21 10.97 30.93 -1.07
CA PHE A 21 10.78 30.25 0.20
C PHE A 21 10.30 31.23 1.24
N TYR A 22 9.17 30.95 1.90
CA TYR A 22 8.55 31.84 2.87
C TYR A 22 8.21 31.10 4.15
N VAL A 23 8.45 31.71 5.28
CA VAL A 23 8.06 31.22 6.61
C VAL A 23 7.29 32.32 7.33
N GLY A 24 6.03 32.07 7.69
CA GLY A 24 5.17 33.08 8.31
C GLY A 24 4.97 34.34 7.45
N GLY A 25 4.95 34.19 6.12
CA GLY A 25 4.84 35.28 5.16
C GLY A 25 6.13 36.03 4.86
N GLU A 26 7.21 35.78 5.61
CA GLU A 26 8.52 36.40 5.35
C GLU A 26 9.36 35.56 4.38
N ARG A 27 9.93 36.23 3.36
CA ARG A 27 10.85 35.57 2.43
C ARG A 27 12.15 35.20 3.14
N ARG A 28 12.59 33.96 2.90
CA ARG A 28 13.83 33.38 3.40
C ARG A 28 14.64 32.79 2.24
N GLU A 29 15.93 32.65 2.43
CA GLU A 29 16.76 31.86 1.53
C GLU A 29 16.72 30.38 1.98
N PRO A 30 16.71 29.44 1.02
CA PRO A 30 16.86 28.02 1.32
C PRO A 30 18.16 27.76 2.11
N ALA A 31 18.03 27.22 3.31
CA ALA A 31 19.15 26.96 4.19
C ALA A 31 19.08 25.55 4.78
N PRO A 32 20.20 24.96 5.24
CA PRO A 32 20.20 23.68 5.91
C PRO A 32 19.37 23.64 7.18
N GLN A 33 19.14 24.81 7.80
CA GLN A 33 18.34 24.95 9.01
C GLN A 33 17.36 26.11 8.87
N VAL A 34 16.17 25.93 9.42
CA VAL A 34 15.08 26.90 9.38
C VAL A 34 14.60 27.18 10.80
N ALA A 35 14.57 28.46 11.18
CA ALA A 35 14.04 28.88 12.47
C ALA A 35 12.50 28.85 12.44
N LEU A 36 11.89 28.13 13.38
CA LEU A 36 10.46 28.06 13.58
C LEU A 36 10.08 28.49 15.00
N LYS A 37 8.86 28.99 15.14
CA LYS A 37 8.21 29.26 16.43
C LYS A 37 7.39 28.07 16.89
N GLN A 38 7.22 27.91 18.19
CA GLN A 38 6.32 26.89 18.73
C GLN A 38 4.91 27.07 18.15
N GLY A 39 4.28 25.94 17.77
CA GLY A 39 2.95 25.91 17.17
C GLY A 39 2.98 25.94 15.64
N ILE A 40 1.90 26.44 15.04
CA ILE A 40 1.68 26.37 13.59
C ILE A 40 2.52 27.44 12.87
N ASN A 41 3.43 26.98 12.01
CA ASN A 41 4.19 27.81 11.09
C ASN A 41 3.68 27.58 9.67
N GLU A 42 3.32 28.67 8.98
CA GLU A 42 3.01 28.63 7.56
C GLU A 42 4.31 28.61 6.77
N ILE A 43 4.44 27.63 5.87
CA ILE A 43 5.61 27.50 4.99
C ILE A 43 5.09 27.45 3.56
N VAL A 44 5.56 28.38 2.72
CA VAL A 44 5.21 28.45 1.31
C VAL A 44 6.48 28.28 0.46
N LEU A 45 6.42 27.34 -0.46
CA LEU A 45 7.46 27.07 -1.46
C LEU A 45 6.90 27.43 -2.83
N HIS A 46 7.52 28.37 -3.50
CA HIS A 46 7.15 28.81 -4.84
C HIS A 46 8.13 28.22 -5.86
N TYR A 47 7.59 27.53 -6.86
CA TYR A 47 8.32 26.98 -7.99
C TYR A 47 7.80 27.60 -9.29
N ASP A 48 8.68 27.92 -10.22
CA ASP A 48 8.35 28.55 -11.52
C ASP A 48 8.33 27.57 -12.68
N SER A 49 8.62 26.30 -12.42
CA SER A 49 8.68 25.24 -13.43
C SER A 49 8.15 23.91 -12.90
N PHE A 50 7.93 22.96 -13.80
CA PHE A 50 7.48 21.62 -13.47
C PHE A 50 8.67 20.69 -13.24
N GLY A 51 8.65 19.94 -12.15
CA GLY A 51 9.68 18.96 -11.83
C GLY A 51 9.44 18.24 -10.51
N THR A 52 10.42 17.46 -10.10
CA THR A 52 10.37 16.78 -8.79
C THR A 52 11.09 17.64 -7.77
N ALA A 53 10.39 18.02 -6.70
CA ALA A 53 10.95 18.71 -5.56
C ALA A 53 10.69 17.91 -4.28
N ARG A 54 11.60 17.96 -3.34
CA ARG A 54 11.47 17.38 -2.01
C ARG A 54 11.89 18.41 -0.98
N PHE A 55 11.02 18.58 0.00
CA PHE A 55 11.31 19.42 1.17
C PHE A 55 10.85 18.69 2.42
N ALA A 56 11.70 18.64 3.43
CA ALA A 56 11.37 18.12 4.75
C ALA A 56 12.06 18.94 5.83
N LEU A 57 11.40 19.13 6.95
CA LEU A 57 11.98 19.72 8.15
C LEU A 57 12.00 18.69 9.26
N ARG A 58 13.11 18.60 9.97
CA ARG A 58 13.29 17.70 11.11
C ARG A 58 13.73 18.49 12.34
N ASP A 59 13.23 18.11 13.49
CA ASP A 59 13.76 18.61 14.76
C ASP A 59 15.10 17.93 15.04
N GLY A 60 16.20 18.64 14.79
CA GLY A 60 17.56 18.11 14.96
C GLY A 60 17.98 17.87 16.42
N ALA A 61 17.12 18.24 17.39
CA ALA A 61 17.46 18.10 18.80
C ALA A 61 16.83 16.86 19.49
N ALA A 62 16.05 16.08 18.76
CA ALA A 62 15.45 14.89 19.32
C ALA A 62 16.28 13.63 19.02
N ASP A 63 17.22 13.33 19.88
CA ASP A 63 17.94 12.06 19.92
C ASP A 63 17.01 10.97 20.51
N ILE A 64 15.92 10.69 19.81
CA ILE A 64 14.94 9.70 20.22
C ILE A 64 15.14 8.45 19.37
N ALA A 65 15.44 7.33 20.00
CA ALA A 65 15.48 6.03 19.32
C ALA A 65 14.05 5.66 18.88
N PRO A 66 13.73 5.68 17.58
CA PRO A 66 12.39 5.40 17.11
C PRO A 66 12.09 3.91 17.20
N GLU A 67 10.95 3.55 17.77
CA GLU A 67 10.43 2.20 17.67
C GLU A 67 9.89 1.95 16.27
N THR A 68 10.48 1.02 15.53
CA THR A 68 10.10 0.71 14.17
C THR A 68 8.93 -0.28 14.14
N LEU A 69 7.76 0.15 13.65
CA LEU A 69 6.61 -0.72 13.41
C LEU A 69 6.73 -1.56 12.11
N ALA A 70 7.76 -1.31 11.30
CA ALA A 70 7.92 -1.90 9.98
C ALA A 70 8.30 -3.38 9.96
N GLU A 71 8.90 -3.90 11.04
CA GLU A 71 9.43 -5.28 11.07
C GLU A 71 8.36 -6.35 11.23
N ALA A 72 7.17 -5.98 11.73
CA ALA A 72 6.09 -6.93 11.91
C ALA A 72 5.04 -6.78 10.82
N PRO A 73 4.48 -7.90 10.31
CA PRO A 73 3.41 -7.87 9.32
C PRO A 73 2.19 -7.11 9.86
N LEU A 74 1.67 -6.19 9.06
CA LEU A 74 0.45 -5.45 9.36
C LEU A 74 -0.76 -6.22 8.84
N ARG A 75 -1.91 -6.12 9.55
CA ARG A 75 -3.17 -6.63 9.03
C ARG A 75 -3.69 -5.67 7.97
N MET A 76 -4.06 -6.20 6.80
CA MET A 76 -4.54 -5.40 5.68
C MET A 76 -5.80 -6.02 5.06
N LYS A 77 -6.75 -5.17 4.71
CA LYS A 77 -7.95 -5.55 3.96
C LYS A 77 -8.16 -4.57 2.82
N PHE A 78 -8.36 -5.11 1.62
CA PHE A 78 -8.70 -4.34 0.43
C PHE A 78 -10.20 -4.15 0.31
N ARG A 79 -10.60 -3.01 -0.24
CA ARG A 79 -11.93 -2.80 -0.79
C ARG A 79 -11.85 -3.02 -2.29
N GLY A 80 -12.15 -4.18 -2.72
CA GLY A 80 -12.15 -4.56 -4.13
C GLY A 80 -12.02 -6.05 -4.26
N ASP A 81 -12.76 -6.61 -5.17
CA ASP A 81 -12.85 -8.05 -5.39
C ASP A 81 -12.28 -8.46 -6.75
N ARG A 82 -11.77 -7.50 -7.54
CA ARG A 82 -11.26 -7.73 -8.89
C ARG A 82 -9.83 -7.25 -9.03
N ALA A 83 -9.02 -8.07 -9.67
CA ALA A 83 -7.67 -7.71 -10.05
C ALA A 83 -7.45 -7.99 -11.53
N LEU A 84 -6.82 -7.05 -12.23
CA LEU A 84 -6.26 -7.26 -13.55
C LEU A 84 -4.82 -7.72 -13.34
N LEU A 85 -4.58 -9.00 -13.54
CA LEU A 85 -3.31 -9.62 -13.22
C LEU A 85 -2.41 -9.68 -14.46
N PRO A 86 -1.14 -9.28 -14.34
CA PRO A 86 -0.14 -9.66 -15.32
C PRO A 86 0.15 -11.15 -15.11
N PHE A 87 -0.07 -11.96 -16.13
CA PHE A 87 0.28 -13.37 -16.07
C PHE A 87 1.63 -13.63 -16.73
N ASP A 88 2.50 -14.35 -16.04
CA ASP A 88 3.57 -15.08 -16.69
C ASP A 88 2.98 -16.41 -17.19
N SER A 89 2.76 -16.53 -18.50
CA SER A 89 2.22 -17.71 -19.12
C SER A 89 3.32 -18.53 -19.77
N ARG A 90 3.43 -19.80 -19.40
CA ARG A 90 4.32 -20.75 -20.07
C ARG A 90 3.52 -21.90 -20.62
N LYS A 91 3.70 -22.17 -21.92
CA LYS A 91 3.21 -23.41 -22.51
C LYS A 91 4.12 -24.53 -22.03
N THR A 92 3.57 -25.44 -21.21
CA THR A 92 4.25 -26.69 -20.89
C THR A 92 4.00 -27.69 -22.01
N ALA A 93 4.96 -28.59 -22.27
CA ALA A 93 4.80 -29.64 -23.28
C ALA A 93 3.44 -30.33 -23.13
N ASP A 94 2.81 -30.65 -24.23
CA ASP A 94 1.62 -31.50 -24.34
C ASP A 94 0.29 -30.90 -23.87
N THR A 95 -0.12 -29.75 -24.33
CA THR A 95 -1.52 -29.32 -24.16
C THR A 95 -1.90 -28.64 -22.84
N ARG A 96 -0.94 -28.24 -22.01
CA ARG A 96 -1.21 -27.53 -20.78
C ARG A 96 -0.67 -26.10 -20.84
N ALA A 97 -1.49 -25.14 -20.42
CA ALA A 97 -1.07 -23.77 -20.17
C ALA A 97 -1.01 -23.53 -18.65
N ARG A 98 0.06 -22.90 -18.17
CA ARG A 98 0.25 -22.53 -16.76
C ARG A 98 0.33 -21.02 -16.62
N PHE A 99 -0.46 -20.48 -15.72
CA PHE A 99 -0.50 -19.05 -15.35
C PHE A 99 -0.07 -18.92 -13.89
N THR A 100 0.82 -17.99 -13.61
CA THR A 100 1.31 -17.74 -12.25
C THR A 100 1.21 -16.26 -11.91
N PHE A 101 0.90 -15.96 -10.67
CA PHE A 101 0.84 -14.59 -10.14
C PHE A 101 0.89 -14.60 -8.62
N THR A 102 1.27 -13.46 -8.03
CA THR A 102 1.20 -13.24 -6.60
C THR A 102 -0.15 -12.61 -6.23
N ALA A 103 -0.95 -13.32 -5.45
CA ALA A 103 -2.23 -12.83 -4.96
C ALA A 103 -2.08 -11.85 -3.80
N ALA A 104 -3.11 -11.04 -3.58
CA ALA A 104 -3.21 -10.18 -2.41
C ALA A 104 -3.27 -10.99 -1.11
N PRO A 105 -2.80 -10.44 0.03
CA PRO A 105 -2.91 -11.09 1.32
C PRO A 105 -4.38 -11.31 1.73
N GLY A 106 -4.63 -12.35 2.47
CA GLY A 106 -5.97 -12.71 2.92
C GLY A 106 -6.76 -13.53 1.90
N LEU A 107 -6.13 -14.07 0.86
CA LEU A 107 -6.82 -14.85 -0.18
C LEU A 107 -7.54 -16.08 0.40
N GLU A 108 -8.83 -16.19 0.12
CA GLU A 108 -9.72 -17.28 0.51
C GLU A 108 -10.19 -18.07 -0.72
N ALA A 109 -10.49 -17.38 -1.80
CA ALA A 109 -10.92 -17.97 -3.06
C ALA A 109 -10.57 -17.06 -4.24
N LEU A 110 -10.62 -17.61 -5.43
CA LEU A 110 -10.55 -16.87 -6.68
C LEU A 110 -11.57 -17.40 -7.69
N GLU A 111 -12.08 -16.51 -8.53
CA GLU A 111 -12.98 -16.83 -9.61
C GLU A 111 -12.38 -16.31 -10.93
N PHE A 112 -12.40 -17.14 -11.96
CA PHE A 112 -11.84 -16.80 -13.27
C PHE A 112 -12.63 -17.47 -14.37
N THR A 113 -12.73 -16.81 -15.52
CA THR A 113 -13.32 -17.37 -16.73
C THR A 113 -12.19 -17.78 -17.66
N ALA A 114 -12.31 -18.94 -18.28
CA ALA A 114 -11.25 -19.48 -19.12
C ALA A 114 -11.79 -20.33 -20.28
N PHE A 115 -11.04 -20.33 -21.37
CA PHE A 115 -11.10 -21.32 -22.42
C PHE A 115 -10.06 -22.39 -22.10
N GLY A 116 -10.51 -23.59 -21.76
CA GLY A 116 -9.67 -24.72 -21.37
C GLY A 116 -10.39 -25.65 -20.39
N ARG A 117 -9.82 -26.83 -20.24
CA ARG A 117 -10.39 -27.93 -19.44
C ARG A 117 -9.51 -28.27 -18.25
N LYS A 118 -10.09 -29.02 -17.31
CA LYS A 118 -9.39 -29.61 -16.16
C LYS A 118 -8.54 -28.57 -15.41
N PRO A 119 -9.15 -27.50 -14.91
CA PRO A 119 -8.42 -26.50 -14.15
C PRO A 119 -7.81 -27.12 -12.89
N GLU A 120 -6.54 -26.84 -12.67
CA GLU A 120 -5.85 -27.11 -11.42
C GLU A 120 -5.31 -25.80 -10.88
N VAL A 121 -5.73 -25.45 -9.66
CA VAL A 121 -5.29 -24.23 -8.98
C VAL A 121 -4.53 -24.62 -7.72
N ARG A 122 -3.38 -24.00 -7.52
CA ARG A 122 -2.60 -24.12 -6.29
C ARG A 122 -2.27 -22.74 -5.74
N ALA A 123 -2.32 -22.60 -4.44
CA ALA A 123 -1.85 -21.45 -3.70
C ALA A 123 -0.75 -21.91 -2.74
N ASP A 124 0.44 -21.33 -2.82
CA ASP A 124 1.64 -21.76 -2.07
C ASP A 124 1.87 -23.27 -2.17
N GLY A 125 1.74 -23.81 -3.39
CA GLY A 125 1.88 -25.24 -3.67
C GLY A 125 0.71 -26.12 -3.21
N ARG A 126 -0.24 -25.61 -2.42
CA ARG A 126 -1.40 -26.37 -1.92
C ARG A 126 -2.52 -26.35 -2.94
N LYS A 127 -3.11 -27.50 -3.22
CA LYS A 127 -4.22 -27.64 -4.16
C LYS A 127 -5.50 -27.00 -3.63
N CYS A 128 -6.13 -26.14 -4.45
CA CYS A 128 -7.44 -25.56 -4.19
C CYS A 128 -8.56 -26.49 -4.66
N ARG A 129 -9.73 -26.38 -4.05
CA ARG A 129 -10.95 -27.05 -4.53
C ARG A 129 -11.54 -26.21 -5.67
N VAL A 130 -11.54 -26.74 -6.88
CA VAL A 130 -12.06 -26.05 -8.07
C VAL A 130 -13.42 -26.62 -8.43
N ALA A 131 -14.37 -25.74 -8.75
CA ALA A 131 -15.70 -26.07 -9.24
C ALA A 131 -16.06 -25.17 -10.43
N GLU A 132 -16.80 -25.71 -11.38
CA GLU A 132 -17.45 -24.94 -12.43
C GLU A 132 -18.63 -24.17 -11.84
N VAL A 133 -18.72 -22.86 -12.13
CA VAL A 133 -19.79 -21.97 -11.65
C VAL A 133 -20.76 -21.64 -12.77
N ALA A 134 -20.22 -21.38 -13.96
CA ALA A 134 -21.02 -21.03 -15.13
C ALA A 134 -20.30 -21.43 -16.42
N ARG A 135 -21.10 -21.64 -17.48
CA ARG A 135 -20.60 -21.91 -18.83
C ARG A 135 -21.28 -20.98 -19.80
N ARG A 136 -20.48 -20.35 -20.64
CA ARG A 136 -20.95 -19.47 -21.71
C ARG A 136 -21.19 -20.26 -23.01
N SER A 137 -22.01 -19.72 -23.88
CA SER A 137 -22.33 -20.31 -25.20
C SER A 137 -21.14 -20.38 -26.17
N ASP A 138 -20.13 -19.51 -25.95
CA ASP A 138 -18.88 -19.49 -26.71
C ASP A 138 -17.85 -20.54 -26.24
N GLY A 139 -18.20 -21.33 -25.22
CA GLY A 139 -17.35 -22.38 -24.65
C GLY A 139 -16.49 -21.95 -23.49
N ALA A 140 -16.46 -20.66 -23.13
CA ALA A 140 -15.76 -20.20 -21.94
C ALA A 140 -16.45 -20.70 -20.67
N VAL A 141 -15.66 -21.10 -19.68
CA VAL A 141 -16.15 -21.62 -18.40
C VAL A 141 -15.64 -20.78 -17.24
N THR A 142 -16.55 -20.37 -16.37
CA THR A 142 -16.20 -19.70 -15.12
C THR A 142 -15.99 -20.74 -14.03
N TYR A 143 -14.86 -20.67 -13.40
CA TYR A 143 -14.46 -21.55 -12.31
C TYR A 143 -14.29 -20.76 -11.02
N SER A 144 -14.70 -21.38 -9.91
CA SER A 144 -14.35 -20.92 -8.56
C SER A 144 -13.32 -21.88 -7.96
N ALA A 145 -12.25 -21.31 -7.41
CA ALA A 145 -11.21 -22.07 -6.72
C ALA A 145 -11.11 -21.62 -5.28
N VAL A 146 -11.43 -22.49 -4.34
CA VAL A 146 -11.43 -22.21 -2.90
C VAL A 146 -10.19 -22.83 -2.27
N LEU A 147 -9.45 -22.00 -1.51
CA LEU A 147 -8.28 -22.45 -0.79
C LEU A 147 -8.68 -23.35 0.39
N PRO A 148 -7.89 -24.37 0.72
CA PRO A 148 -8.15 -25.20 1.91
C PRO A 148 -8.02 -24.43 3.23
N ARG A 149 -7.25 -23.33 3.19
CA ARG A 149 -7.06 -22.40 4.29
C ARG A 149 -6.75 -21.03 3.68
N ARG A 150 -7.30 -19.96 4.29
CA ARG A 150 -6.97 -18.57 3.93
C ARG A 150 -5.46 -18.34 3.94
N ALA A 151 -4.93 -17.75 2.89
CA ALA A 151 -3.54 -17.31 2.84
C ALA A 151 -3.41 -15.97 3.54
N GLU A 152 -2.86 -15.94 4.75
CA GLU A 152 -2.72 -14.69 5.50
C GLU A 152 -1.73 -13.72 4.83
N LEU A 153 -0.65 -14.21 4.28
CA LEU A 153 0.34 -13.46 3.50
C LEU A 153 0.00 -13.48 2.01
N PRO A 154 0.62 -12.62 1.18
CA PRO A 154 0.55 -12.75 -0.26
C PRO A 154 0.93 -14.16 -0.70
N ALA A 155 0.08 -14.79 -1.52
CA ALA A 155 0.25 -16.19 -1.91
C ALA A 155 0.68 -16.30 -3.37
N GLU A 156 1.62 -17.19 -3.66
CA GLU A 156 1.96 -17.59 -5.01
C GLU A 156 0.88 -18.52 -5.57
N VAL A 157 0.12 -18.02 -6.55
CA VAL A 157 -0.93 -18.79 -7.21
C VAL A 157 -0.42 -19.33 -8.53
N SER A 158 -0.65 -20.62 -8.75
CA SER A 158 -0.49 -21.25 -10.06
C SER A 158 -1.82 -21.86 -10.52
N LEU A 159 -2.23 -21.52 -11.73
CA LEU A 159 -3.40 -22.01 -12.41
C LEU A 159 -2.94 -22.77 -13.65
N THR A 160 -3.34 -24.02 -13.79
CA THR A 160 -3.04 -24.86 -14.95
C THR A 160 -4.34 -25.26 -15.63
N LEU A 161 -4.38 -25.12 -16.95
CA LEU A 161 -5.49 -25.50 -17.81
C LEU A 161 -5.00 -26.48 -18.88
N THR A 162 -5.81 -27.47 -19.19
CA THR A 162 -5.61 -28.32 -20.37
C THR A 162 -6.30 -27.68 -21.57
N GLU A 163 -5.62 -27.61 -22.70
CA GLU A 163 -6.19 -27.10 -23.96
C GLU A 163 -7.43 -27.89 -24.37
N GLU A 164 -8.38 -27.21 -24.99
CA GLU A 164 -9.54 -27.86 -25.57
C GLU A 164 -9.27 -28.20 -27.04
N ARG A 165 -9.75 -29.36 -27.49
CA ARG A 165 -9.59 -29.75 -28.90
C ARG A 165 -10.29 -28.76 -29.80
N GLY A 166 -9.61 -28.34 -30.86
CA GLY A 166 -10.14 -27.39 -31.84
C GLY A 166 -9.78 -25.91 -31.59
N TYR A 167 -9.17 -25.59 -30.45
CA TYR A 167 -8.62 -24.24 -30.21
C TYR A 167 -7.14 -24.21 -30.58
N ALA A 168 -6.84 -23.58 -31.70
CA ALA A 168 -5.47 -23.36 -32.15
C ALA A 168 -4.85 -22.19 -31.36
N GLY A 169 -4.16 -22.44 -30.27
CA GLY A 169 -3.52 -21.38 -29.48
C GLY A 169 -3.51 -21.67 -27.99
N GLY A 170 -4.09 -22.78 -27.57
CA GLY A 170 -4.02 -23.24 -26.20
C GLY A 170 -5.16 -22.75 -25.30
N ALA A 171 -4.96 -22.83 -23.99
CA ALA A 171 -5.91 -22.34 -23.01
C ALA A 171 -5.67 -20.84 -22.74
N ALA A 172 -6.73 -20.11 -22.47
CA ALA A 172 -6.68 -18.68 -22.20
C ALA A 172 -7.58 -18.32 -21.01
N ILE A 173 -7.19 -17.30 -20.27
CA ILE A 173 -8.05 -16.66 -19.27
C ILE A 173 -8.76 -15.49 -19.95
N ASP A 174 -10.08 -15.45 -19.79
CA ASP A 174 -10.97 -14.45 -20.37
C ASP A 174 -11.41 -13.44 -19.29
N GLY A 175 -10.85 -12.25 -19.36
CA GLY A 175 -11.18 -11.15 -18.46
C GLY A 175 -10.48 -11.20 -17.09
N PRO A 176 -10.91 -10.34 -16.18
CA PRO A 176 -10.26 -10.20 -14.88
C PRO A 176 -10.52 -11.43 -13.98
N VAL A 177 -9.50 -11.78 -13.21
CA VAL A 177 -9.64 -12.74 -12.11
C VAL A 177 -10.18 -12.01 -10.90
N LYS A 178 -11.25 -12.53 -10.31
CA LYS A 178 -11.82 -12.04 -9.07
C LYS A 178 -11.14 -12.73 -7.90
N LEU A 179 -10.57 -11.96 -6.98
CA LEU A 179 -9.98 -12.46 -5.75
C LEU A 179 -10.91 -12.18 -4.57
N VAL A 180 -11.24 -13.22 -3.81
CA VAL A 180 -11.99 -13.10 -2.55
C VAL A 180 -10.97 -13.12 -1.43
N CYS A 181 -10.77 -11.95 -0.79
CA CYS A 181 -9.79 -11.78 0.25
C CYS A 181 -10.46 -11.33 1.56
N GLY A 182 -10.15 -12.04 2.64
CA GLY A 182 -10.41 -11.59 4.00
C GLY A 182 -9.30 -10.65 4.49
N VAL A 183 -9.22 -10.50 5.82
CA VAL A 183 -8.10 -9.78 6.44
C VAL A 183 -6.84 -10.61 6.27
N GLY A 184 -5.80 -10.02 5.68
CA GLY A 184 -4.49 -10.61 5.53
C GLY A 184 -3.42 -9.87 6.34
N ARG A 185 -2.17 -10.27 6.16
CA ARG A 185 -0.98 -9.67 6.77
C ARG A 185 -0.05 -9.20 5.65
N TYR A 186 0.37 -7.96 5.69
CA TYR A 186 1.26 -7.37 4.71
C TYR A 186 2.35 -6.55 5.39
N THR A 187 3.55 -6.58 4.85
CA THR A 187 4.63 -5.71 5.30
C THR A 187 4.48 -4.32 4.70
N VAL A 188 5.01 -3.32 5.38
CA VAL A 188 5.15 -1.97 4.82
C VAL A 188 5.99 -2.05 3.54
N GLY A 189 5.56 -1.36 2.50
CA GLY A 189 6.22 -1.37 1.21
C GLY A 189 5.29 -1.01 0.06
N ASP A 190 5.84 -1.02 -1.14
CA ASP A 190 5.11 -0.68 -2.36
C ASP A 190 4.19 -1.81 -2.80
N TRP A 191 2.88 -1.52 -2.88
CA TRP A 191 1.87 -2.48 -3.36
C TRP A 191 2.13 -2.97 -4.78
N CYS A 192 2.76 -2.14 -5.60
CA CYS A 192 3.01 -2.47 -7.00
C CYS A 192 3.98 -3.64 -7.21
N ARG A 193 4.64 -4.09 -6.13
CA ARG A 193 5.45 -5.31 -6.13
C ARG A 193 4.63 -6.58 -6.03
N ASN A 194 3.33 -6.46 -5.73
CA ASN A 194 2.39 -7.58 -5.72
C ASN A 194 1.54 -7.52 -6.99
N ASP A 195 1.48 -8.60 -7.75
CA ASP A 195 0.79 -8.64 -9.04
C ASP A 195 -0.68 -8.25 -8.94
N ALA A 196 -1.38 -8.76 -7.92
CA ALA A 196 -2.79 -8.45 -7.70
C ALA A 196 -3.05 -6.99 -7.28
N LEU A 197 -2.05 -6.31 -6.75
CA LEU A 197 -2.16 -4.93 -6.28
C LEU A 197 -1.55 -3.91 -7.23
N ARG A 198 -0.80 -4.37 -8.22
CA ARG A 198 -0.09 -3.50 -9.17
C ARG A 198 -1.03 -2.54 -9.89
N THR A 199 -2.21 -2.99 -10.27
CA THR A 199 -3.24 -2.19 -10.95
C THR A 199 -4.35 -1.72 -10.01
N TYR A 200 -4.24 -2.03 -8.71
CA TYR A 200 -5.24 -1.63 -7.74
C TYR A 200 -5.21 -0.12 -7.50
N SER A 201 -6.36 0.53 -7.69
CA SER A 201 -6.59 1.93 -7.33
C SER A 201 -7.73 1.99 -6.33
N GLY A 202 -7.43 2.41 -5.11
CA GLY A 202 -8.41 2.41 -4.04
C GLY A 202 -7.80 2.58 -2.65
N ALA A 203 -8.49 2.10 -1.65
CA ALA A 203 -8.11 2.23 -0.26
C ALA A 203 -7.77 0.89 0.39
N ALA A 204 -6.75 0.90 1.24
CA ALA A 204 -6.47 -0.20 2.15
C ALA A 204 -6.42 0.29 3.60
N TRP A 205 -6.83 -0.58 4.51
CA TRP A 205 -6.67 -0.37 5.94
C TRP A 205 -5.54 -1.23 6.46
N TYR A 206 -4.60 -0.61 7.16
CA TYR A 206 -3.58 -1.27 7.94
C TYR A 206 -3.98 -1.23 9.40
N GLY A 207 -3.77 -2.31 10.12
CA GLY A 207 -4.05 -2.39 11.54
C GLY A 207 -2.89 -3.03 12.29
N ARG A 208 -2.53 -2.46 13.44
CA ARG A 208 -1.53 -2.99 14.35
C ARG A 208 -2.01 -2.91 15.79
N ASP A 209 -2.01 -4.05 16.46
CA ASP A 209 -2.22 -4.13 17.91
C ASP A 209 -0.85 -4.19 18.60
N PHE A 210 -0.68 -3.45 19.69
CA PHE A 210 0.54 -3.45 20.52
C PHE A 210 0.22 -3.09 21.97
N THR A 211 1.15 -3.36 22.88
CA THR A 211 0.96 -3.11 24.30
C THR A 211 2.03 -2.14 24.79
N LEU A 212 1.62 -1.13 25.54
CA LEU A 212 2.50 -0.23 26.26
C LEU A 212 2.50 -0.60 27.73
N THR A 213 3.70 -0.74 28.31
CA THR A 213 3.88 -1.01 29.76
C THR A 213 3.53 0.20 30.62
N LYS A 214 3.64 1.41 30.05
CA LYS A 214 3.31 2.67 30.71
C LYS A 214 2.86 3.67 29.65
N LYS A 215 1.89 4.52 29.99
CA LYS A 215 1.50 5.63 29.12
C LYS A 215 2.67 6.60 28.98
N PRO A 216 3.05 6.99 27.74
CA PRO A 216 4.09 7.98 27.50
C PRO A 216 3.76 9.31 28.20
N ALA A 217 4.75 9.92 28.83
CA ALA A 217 4.57 11.20 29.53
C ALA A 217 4.75 12.40 28.60
N GLY A 218 5.57 12.25 27.56
CA GLY A 218 5.89 13.30 26.59
C GLY A 218 4.98 13.30 25.36
N ARG A 219 5.33 14.13 24.41
CA ARG A 219 4.66 14.18 23.11
C ARG A 219 4.98 12.93 22.30
N VAL A 220 3.96 12.31 21.74
CA VAL A 220 4.10 11.11 20.91
C VAL A 220 3.64 11.38 19.49
N THR A 221 4.53 11.12 18.54
CA THR A 221 4.27 11.27 17.13
C THR A 221 4.33 9.93 16.43
N LEU A 222 3.30 9.60 15.67
CA LEU A 222 3.32 8.49 14.70
C LEU A 222 3.81 9.05 13.36
N ASP A 223 4.98 8.63 12.92
CA ASP A 223 5.55 8.95 11.62
C ASP A 223 5.39 7.76 10.69
N LEU A 224 4.72 7.95 9.57
CA LEU A 224 4.51 6.90 8.56
C LEU A 224 5.63 6.86 7.52
N GLY A 225 6.63 7.74 7.63
CA GLY A 225 7.68 7.88 6.61
C GLY A 225 7.11 8.38 5.28
N GLU A 226 7.23 7.58 4.24
CA GLU A 226 6.68 7.89 2.91
C GLU A 226 5.35 7.16 2.71
N VAL A 227 4.31 7.88 2.26
CA VAL A 227 2.98 7.34 1.93
C VAL A 227 2.54 7.85 0.56
N VAL A 228 1.87 7.01 -0.20
CA VAL A 228 1.24 7.37 -1.47
C VAL A 228 -0.25 7.00 -1.40
N SER A 229 -1.20 7.90 -1.46
CA SER A 229 -1.22 9.34 -1.72
C SER A 229 -1.80 10.09 -0.50
N THR A 230 -2.67 9.44 0.29
CA THR A 230 -3.33 10.02 1.47
C THR A 230 -3.28 9.06 2.64
N ALA A 231 -3.24 9.57 3.86
CA ALA A 231 -3.30 8.75 5.07
C ALA A 231 -4.28 9.33 6.09
N ARG A 232 -5.18 8.48 6.61
CA ARG A 232 -6.02 8.74 7.77
C ARG A 232 -5.64 7.79 8.88
N VAL A 233 -5.37 8.33 10.05
CA VAL A 233 -4.92 7.55 11.21
C VAL A 233 -5.96 7.58 12.32
N LEU A 234 -6.24 6.39 12.87
CA LEU A 234 -7.00 6.22 14.09
C LEU A 234 -6.13 5.49 15.12
N VAL A 235 -6.25 5.89 16.37
CA VAL A 235 -5.65 5.20 17.52
C VAL A 235 -6.76 4.90 18.51
N ASN A 236 -6.90 3.64 18.88
CA ASN A 236 -7.96 3.16 19.76
C ASN A 236 -9.37 3.63 19.33
N GLY A 237 -9.62 3.61 18.01
CA GLY A 237 -10.87 4.04 17.39
C GLY A 237 -11.08 5.56 17.31
N ARG A 238 -10.16 6.37 17.85
CA ARG A 238 -10.21 7.84 17.80
C ARG A 238 -9.32 8.36 16.69
N GLU A 239 -9.81 9.34 15.93
CA GLU A 239 -9.06 9.93 14.83
C GLU A 239 -7.89 10.79 15.31
N ALA A 240 -6.68 10.47 14.87
CA ALA A 240 -5.49 11.29 15.04
C ALA A 240 -5.35 12.34 13.94
N GLY A 241 -5.94 12.08 12.77
CA GLY A 241 -6.00 13.03 11.67
C GLY A 241 -6.02 12.40 10.28
N LEU A 242 -6.19 13.26 9.29
CA LEU A 242 -6.12 12.97 7.86
C LEU A 242 -5.05 13.86 7.23
N ARG A 243 -4.19 13.28 6.38
CA ARG A 243 -3.24 14.03 5.57
C ARG A 243 -3.36 13.67 4.10
N LEU A 244 -3.26 14.68 3.26
CA LEU A 244 -3.30 14.58 1.80
C LEU A 244 -1.91 14.78 1.18
N THR A 245 -0.96 15.28 1.98
CA THR A 245 0.42 15.59 1.59
C THR A 245 1.37 15.35 2.76
N PRO A 246 2.68 15.15 2.52
CA PRO A 246 3.66 15.11 3.59
C PRO A 246 3.72 16.42 4.41
N PRO A 247 4.24 16.39 5.63
CA PRO A 247 4.83 15.24 6.29
C PRO A 247 3.75 14.27 6.84
N TRP A 248 4.03 12.97 6.77
CA TRP A 248 3.10 11.92 7.20
C TRP A 248 3.23 11.63 8.69
N ARG A 249 3.15 12.69 9.51
CA ARG A 249 3.34 12.70 10.96
C ARG A 249 2.04 13.09 11.66
N PHE A 250 1.67 12.31 12.69
CA PHE A 250 0.41 12.46 13.42
C PHE A 250 0.69 12.54 14.91
N ASP A 251 0.15 13.55 15.58
CA ASP A 251 0.18 13.62 17.03
C ASP A 251 -0.79 12.59 17.62
N VAL A 252 -0.26 11.64 18.37
CA VAL A 252 -1.03 10.57 19.00
C VAL A 252 -0.92 10.59 20.52
N THR A 253 -0.36 11.66 21.10
CA THR A 253 -0.07 11.82 22.53
C THR A 253 -1.27 11.48 23.42
N GLY A 254 -2.42 12.10 23.15
CA GLY A 254 -3.64 11.92 23.94
C GLY A 254 -4.45 10.68 23.60
N LEU A 255 -4.02 9.89 22.63
CA LEU A 255 -4.76 8.74 22.10
C LEU A 255 -4.25 7.40 22.59
N LEU A 256 -3.01 7.36 23.05
CA LEU A 256 -2.37 6.16 23.60
C LEU A 256 -2.75 5.97 25.07
N GLN A 257 -2.79 4.72 25.50
CA GLN A 257 -3.08 4.31 26.87
C GLN A 257 -2.09 3.25 27.33
N GLU A 258 -1.98 3.07 28.63
CA GLU A 258 -1.29 1.91 29.20
C GLU A 258 -2.07 0.64 28.84
N GLY A 259 -1.35 -0.46 28.62
CA GLY A 259 -1.95 -1.71 28.18
C GLY A 259 -2.13 -1.76 26.66
N ALA A 260 -3.21 -2.39 26.22
CA ALA A 260 -3.47 -2.67 24.81
C ALA A 260 -3.82 -1.39 24.03
N ASN A 261 -3.19 -1.23 22.88
CA ASN A 261 -3.44 -0.16 21.93
C ASN A 261 -3.61 -0.73 20.54
N ARG A 262 -4.39 -0.03 19.71
CA ARG A 262 -4.59 -0.33 18.30
C ARG A 262 -4.40 0.90 17.45
N ILE A 263 -3.53 0.81 16.45
CA ILE A 263 -3.39 1.80 15.38
C ILE A 263 -4.07 1.26 14.13
N GLU A 264 -4.86 2.10 13.46
CA GLU A 264 -5.47 1.82 12.18
C GLU A 264 -5.16 2.96 11.22
N ILE A 265 -4.64 2.62 10.03
CA ILE A 265 -4.22 3.57 9.03
C ILE A 265 -4.94 3.25 7.73
N ARG A 266 -5.76 4.19 7.24
CA ARG A 266 -6.35 4.09 5.92
C ARG A 266 -5.51 4.86 4.92
N VAL A 267 -5.01 4.15 3.92
CA VAL A 267 -4.26 4.75 2.80
C VAL A 267 -5.08 4.61 1.53
N CYS A 268 -5.18 5.69 0.77
CA CYS A 268 -5.72 5.63 -0.59
C CYS A 268 -4.60 6.00 -1.55
N ASN A 269 -4.42 5.21 -2.61
CA ASN A 269 -3.56 5.58 -3.70
C ASN A 269 -4.33 6.38 -4.77
N THR A 270 -3.64 6.77 -5.83
CA THR A 270 -4.24 7.48 -6.96
C THR A 270 -4.83 6.51 -7.99
N THR A 271 -5.54 7.06 -8.99
CA THR A 271 -6.01 6.29 -10.14
C THR A 271 -4.89 5.89 -11.11
N ALA A 272 -3.66 6.33 -10.89
CA ALA A 272 -2.51 6.04 -11.74
C ALA A 272 -2.32 4.53 -11.98
N ASN A 273 -2.52 3.73 -10.94
CA ASN A 273 -2.29 2.29 -11.00
C ASN A 273 -3.26 1.57 -11.94
N ILE A 274 -4.53 1.98 -12.03
CA ILE A 274 -5.49 1.33 -12.93
C ILE A 274 -5.12 1.55 -14.40
N PHE A 275 -4.44 2.66 -14.73
CA PHE A 275 -3.99 2.91 -16.09
C PHE A 275 -2.87 1.96 -16.55
N LEU A 276 -2.22 1.23 -15.65
CA LEU A 276 -1.29 0.16 -16.03
C LEU A 276 -1.99 -1.02 -16.71
N SER A 277 -3.29 -1.18 -16.53
CA SER A 277 -4.10 -2.22 -17.16
C SER A 277 -4.67 -1.82 -18.52
N SER A 278 -4.50 -0.56 -18.91
CA SER A 278 -5.01 0.00 -20.17
C SER A 278 -3.84 0.33 -21.10
N PRO A 279 -3.98 0.19 -22.42
CA PRO A 279 -2.93 0.54 -23.37
C PRO A 279 -2.79 2.07 -23.51
N THR A 280 -2.43 2.73 -22.41
CA THR A 280 -2.19 4.17 -22.35
C THR A 280 -0.71 4.46 -22.16
N VAL A 281 -0.26 5.61 -22.62
CA VAL A 281 1.13 6.09 -22.43
C VAL A 281 1.22 6.83 -21.08
N TYR A 282 0.82 6.17 -19.97
CA TYR A 282 0.99 6.76 -18.66
C TYR A 282 2.47 6.65 -18.22
N ARG A 283 3.08 7.81 -17.88
CA ARG A 283 4.49 7.91 -17.48
C ARG A 283 4.67 8.38 -16.03
N GLY A 284 3.61 8.47 -15.25
CA GLY A 284 3.64 8.91 -13.86
C GLY A 284 4.12 7.82 -12.89
N GLY A 285 4.30 8.20 -11.64
CA GLY A 285 4.63 7.26 -10.56
C GLY A 285 3.45 6.32 -10.27
N THR A 286 3.76 5.05 -10.10
CA THR A 286 2.76 3.99 -9.82
C THR A 286 2.93 3.37 -8.44
N LYS A 287 3.91 3.84 -7.64
CA LYS A 287 4.05 3.41 -6.25
C LYS A 287 2.75 3.60 -5.49
N ALA A 288 2.46 2.72 -4.55
CA ALA A 288 1.27 2.78 -3.73
C ALA A 288 1.49 2.18 -2.33
N GLY A 289 0.74 2.67 -1.36
CA GLY A 289 0.77 2.17 0.02
C GLY A 289 1.61 2.99 0.97
N ILE A 290 1.90 2.42 2.12
CA ILE A 290 2.86 2.96 3.08
C ILE A 290 4.23 2.39 2.70
N LEU A 291 5.12 3.24 2.24
CA LEU A 291 6.48 2.83 1.87
C LEU A 291 7.40 2.79 3.10
N GLY A 292 7.02 3.54 4.16
CA GLY A 292 7.71 3.58 5.44
C GLY A 292 8.99 4.44 5.43
N PRO A 293 9.82 4.27 6.45
CA PRO A 293 9.60 3.46 7.65
C PRO A 293 8.50 4.04 8.55
N VAL A 294 7.70 3.17 9.20
CA VAL A 294 6.70 3.60 10.19
C VAL A 294 7.32 3.56 11.59
N ARG A 295 7.20 4.67 12.34
CA ARG A 295 7.84 4.85 13.65
C ARG A 295 6.90 5.52 14.63
N ILE A 296 7.05 5.19 15.90
CA ILE A 296 6.50 5.98 17.02
C ILE A 296 7.68 6.72 17.65
N GLU A 297 7.60 8.02 17.71
CA GLU A 297 8.61 8.89 18.31
C GLU A 297 8.03 9.49 19.59
N ILE A 298 8.77 9.40 20.68
CA ILE A 298 8.38 9.94 21.98
C ILE A 298 9.37 11.06 22.31
N ALA A 299 8.88 12.29 22.42
CA ALA A 299 9.68 13.41 22.93
C ALA A 299 9.51 13.48 24.46
N GLU A 300 10.60 13.51 25.17
CA GLU A 300 10.62 13.74 26.62
C GLU A 300 10.25 15.18 27.00
#